data_d39524f09dca1a473c0684eef65417a2
#
_entry.id   d39524f09dca1a473c0684eef65417a2
#
_cell.length_a   1.000
_cell.length_b   1.000
_cell.length_c   1.000
_cell.angle_alpha   90.00
_cell.angle_beta   90.00
_cell.angle_gamma   90.00
#
_symmetry.space_group_name_H-M   'P 1'
#
loop_
_entity.id
_entity.type
_entity.pdbx_description
1 polymer ?
#
loop_
_entity_poly.entity_id
_entity_poly.type
_entity_poly.pdbx_seq_one_letter_code
_entity_poly.pdbx_strand_id
1 'polypeptide(L)'
;MTDQITLTMPRERPFFGVARLVLAGLATRLDVTVEHLEDLELALDALLERRDGPPEVTVALGVDERELQASVGPFRDGKLRAELQGEPAASLSLRRLLDAVVDSYQVVDRDGGTWVDLTKRFEQA
;
A
#
# COMPACT_ATOMS: atom_id res chain seq x y z
N MET A 1 -0.52 21.35 -0.25
CA MET A 1 0.73 20.67 0.08
C MET A 1 0.42 19.35 0.75
N THR A 2 0.97 18.28 0.25
CA THR A 2 0.69 16.94 0.78
C THR A 2 1.74 16.58 1.82
N ASP A 3 1.29 16.24 3.02
CA ASP A 3 2.18 15.72 4.04
C ASP A 3 2.44 14.25 3.77
N GLN A 4 3.69 13.87 3.86
CA GLN A 4 4.08 12.49 3.55
C GLN A 4 5.05 11.97 4.59
N ILE A 5 4.85 10.75 5.00
CA ILE A 5 5.73 10.02 5.91
C ILE A 5 6.33 8.87 5.13
N THR A 6 7.64 8.74 5.15
CA THR A 6 8.32 7.67 4.42
C THR A 6 9.09 6.79 5.41
N LEU A 7 8.88 5.50 5.29
CA LEU A 7 9.57 4.49 6.10
C LEU A 7 10.33 3.55 5.20
N THR A 8 11.59 3.29 5.52
CA THR A 8 12.34 2.22 4.88
C THR A 8 12.72 1.23 5.96
N MET A 9 12.44 -0.03 5.72
CA MET A 9 12.62 -1.07 6.73
C MET A 9 13.00 -2.38 6.08
N PRO A 10 13.58 -3.33 6.85
CA PRO A 10 13.85 -4.66 6.31
C PRO A 10 12.55 -5.30 5.81
N ARG A 11 12.67 -6.04 4.72
CA ARG A 11 11.53 -6.76 4.13
C ARG A 11 11.33 -8.07 4.90
N GLU A 12 10.98 -7.95 6.18
CA GLU A 12 10.81 -9.06 7.10
C GLU A 12 9.58 -8.81 7.95
N ARG A 13 8.82 -9.85 8.21
CA ARG A 13 7.55 -9.74 8.93
C ARG A 13 7.58 -8.97 10.25
N PRO A 14 8.62 -9.14 11.11
CA PRO A 14 8.62 -8.39 12.37
C PRO A 14 8.53 -6.88 12.22
N PHE A 15 8.94 -6.36 11.05
CA PHE A 15 8.94 -4.91 10.82
C PHE A 15 7.64 -4.40 10.18
N PHE A 16 6.78 -5.27 9.68
CA PHE A 16 5.56 -4.85 9.01
C PHE A 16 4.62 -4.12 9.97
N GLY A 17 4.62 -4.51 11.24
CA GLY A 17 3.81 -3.84 12.25
C GLY A 17 4.16 -2.37 12.45
N VAL A 18 5.41 -1.99 12.15
CA VAL A 18 5.82 -0.59 12.27
C VAL A 18 5.05 0.26 11.27
N ALA A 19 4.94 -0.21 10.02
CA ALA A 19 4.18 0.50 9.00
C ALA A 19 2.71 0.63 9.39
N ARG A 20 2.14 -0.43 9.96
CA ARG A 20 0.74 -0.38 10.41
C ARG A 20 0.55 0.60 11.56
N LEU A 21 1.50 0.68 12.48
CA LEU A 21 1.42 1.65 13.57
C LEU A 21 1.45 3.09 13.05
N VAL A 22 2.30 3.37 12.09
CA VAL A 22 2.37 4.70 11.51
C VAL A 22 1.07 5.02 10.79
N LEU A 23 0.55 4.06 10.03
CA LEU A 23 -0.72 4.25 9.32
C LEU A 23 -1.86 4.51 10.33
N ALA A 24 -1.93 3.74 11.41
CA ALA A 24 -2.95 3.91 12.42
C ALA A 24 -2.85 5.29 13.10
N GLY A 25 -1.65 5.73 13.37
CA GLY A 25 -1.44 7.06 13.96
C GLY A 25 -1.91 8.17 13.03
N LEU A 26 -1.62 8.03 11.75
CA LEU A 26 -2.06 8.99 10.76
C LEU A 26 -3.59 9.00 10.64
N ALA A 27 -4.19 7.82 10.58
CA ALA A 27 -5.65 7.68 10.48
C ALA A 27 -6.36 8.30 11.69
N THR A 28 -5.79 8.13 12.89
CA THR A 28 -6.37 8.71 14.10
C THR A 28 -6.40 10.22 14.03
N ARG A 29 -5.36 10.84 13.50
CA ARG A 29 -5.29 12.28 13.40
C ARG A 29 -6.28 12.86 12.38
N LEU A 30 -6.73 12.04 11.45
CA LEU A 30 -7.60 12.47 10.36
C LEU A 30 -9.04 12.05 10.54
N ASP A 31 -9.36 11.45 11.66
CA ASP A 31 -10.71 10.92 11.94
C ASP A 31 -11.17 9.90 10.89
N VAL A 32 -10.25 9.11 10.39
CA VAL A 32 -10.56 8.02 9.47
C VAL A 32 -11.24 6.91 10.27
N THR A 33 -12.29 6.33 9.72
CA THR A 33 -12.99 5.26 10.42
C THR A 33 -12.14 4.02 10.54
N VAL A 34 -12.45 3.20 11.54
CA VAL A 34 -11.76 1.92 11.73
C VAL A 34 -11.86 1.04 10.48
N GLU A 35 -13.01 1.06 9.84
CA GLU A 35 -13.24 0.26 8.63
C GLU A 35 -12.32 0.66 7.50
N HIS A 36 -12.18 1.96 7.26
CA HIS A 36 -11.28 2.44 6.21
C HIS A 36 -9.83 2.14 6.56
N LEU A 37 -9.48 2.28 7.84
CA LEU A 37 -8.13 1.94 8.29
C LEU A 37 -7.84 0.45 8.09
N GLU A 38 -8.75 -0.41 8.48
CA GLU A 38 -8.57 -1.85 8.32
C GLU A 38 -8.43 -2.26 6.86
N ASP A 39 -9.22 -1.64 5.99
CA ASP A 39 -9.12 -1.89 4.55
C ASP A 39 -7.72 -1.57 4.03
N LEU A 40 -7.21 -0.40 4.42
CA LEU A 40 -5.89 0.00 3.96
C LEU A 40 -4.79 -0.87 4.58
N GLU A 41 -4.98 -1.29 5.82
CA GLU A 41 -4.04 -2.21 6.46
C GLU A 41 -3.98 -3.56 5.74
N LEU A 42 -5.12 -4.06 5.29
CA LEU A 42 -5.15 -5.31 4.53
C LEU A 42 -4.38 -5.17 3.22
N ALA A 43 -4.58 -4.07 2.52
CA ALA A 43 -3.87 -3.83 1.27
C ALA A 43 -2.37 -3.72 1.51
N LEU A 44 -1.98 -2.97 2.53
CA LEU A 44 -0.58 -2.77 2.86
C LEU A 44 0.09 -4.08 3.23
N ASP A 45 -0.55 -4.89 4.09
CA ASP A 45 0.00 -6.18 4.50
C ASP A 45 0.19 -7.12 3.31
N ALA A 46 -0.78 -7.15 2.41
CA ALA A 46 -0.69 -8.02 1.24
C ALA A 46 0.51 -7.65 0.36
N LEU A 47 0.80 -6.36 0.22
CA LEU A 47 1.95 -5.92 -0.54
C LEU A 47 3.26 -6.19 0.20
N LEU A 48 3.29 -5.96 1.50
CA LEU A 48 4.50 -6.18 2.30
C LEU A 48 4.89 -7.65 2.37
N GLU A 49 3.91 -8.55 2.29
CA GLU A 49 4.19 -9.98 2.32
C GLU A 49 4.82 -10.52 1.05
N ARG A 50 4.84 -9.74 -0.01
CA ARG A 50 5.52 -10.17 -1.22
C ARG A 50 7.03 -10.11 -1.01
N ARG A 51 7.70 -11.14 -1.50
CA ARG A 51 9.14 -11.27 -1.31
C ARG A 51 9.95 -10.97 -2.56
N ASP A 52 9.31 -10.50 -3.59
CA ASP A 52 9.97 -10.19 -4.86
C ASP A 52 10.49 -8.76 -4.85
N GLY A 53 11.55 -8.54 -4.12
CA GLY A 53 12.15 -7.24 -4.04
C GLY A 53 13.48 -7.27 -3.31
N PRO A 54 14.15 -6.12 -3.23
CA PRO A 54 15.40 -6.01 -2.48
C PRO A 54 15.15 -6.25 -0.99
N PRO A 55 16.24 -6.38 -0.21
CA PRO A 55 16.09 -6.66 1.23
C PRO A 55 15.35 -5.61 2.02
N GLU A 56 15.27 -4.39 1.50
CA GLU A 56 14.54 -3.32 2.16
C GLU A 56 13.30 -2.94 1.35
N VAL A 57 12.25 -2.55 2.06
CA VAL A 57 11.03 -2.06 1.45
C VAL A 57 10.75 -0.66 1.98
N THR A 58 10.23 0.19 1.13
CA THR A 58 9.87 1.56 1.49
C THR A 58 8.35 1.70 1.40
N VAL A 59 7.76 2.30 2.43
CA VAL A 59 6.35 2.63 2.47
C VAL A 59 6.26 4.13 2.65
N ALA A 60 5.58 4.79 1.71
CA ALA A 60 5.33 6.22 1.81
C ALA A 60 3.83 6.42 2.03
N LEU A 61 3.49 7.11 3.10
CA LEU A 61 2.09 7.36 3.46
C LEU A 61 1.84 8.86 3.37
N GLY A 62 0.75 9.22 2.73
CA GLY A 62 0.41 10.62 2.54
C GLY A 62 -1.06 10.88 2.66
N VAL A 63 -1.39 12.15 2.82
CA VAL A 63 -2.76 12.61 2.90
C VAL A 63 -2.93 13.75 1.91
N ASP A 64 -4.00 13.69 1.14
CA ASP A 64 -4.36 14.75 0.22
C ASP A 64 -5.86 14.91 0.31
N GLU A 65 -6.30 16.00 0.94
CA GLU A 65 -7.71 16.28 1.17
C GLU A 65 -8.39 15.13 1.91
N ARG A 66 -9.19 14.34 1.22
CA ARG A 66 -9.94 13.23 1.84
C ARG A 66 -9.45 11.87 1.36
N GLU A 67 -8.19 11.83 0.98
CA GLU A 67 -7.59 10.59 0.49
C GLU A 67 -6.36 10.24 1.31
N LEU A 68 -6.28 8.98 1.69
CA LEU A 68 -5.04 8.41 2.19
C LEU A 68 -4.35 7.76 1.01
N GLN A 69 -3.07 8.04 0.88
CA GLN A 69 -2.25 7.50 -0.20
C GLN A 69 -1.12 6.69 0.40
N ALA A 70 -0.86 5.55 -0.20
CA ALA A 70 0.24 4.70 0.24
C ALA A 70 0.99 4.22 -0.99
N SER A 71 2.32 4.32 -0.95
CA SER A 71 3.18 3.80 -2.00
C SER A 71 4.09 2.76 -1.38
N VAL A 72 4.19 1.60 -2.00
CA VAL A 72 5.00 0.50 -1.50
C VAL A 72 5.94 0.03 -2.60
N GLY A 73 7.19 -0.11 -2.27
CA GLY A 73 8.19 -0.62 -3.21
C GLY A 73 9.60 -0.58 -2.64
N PRO A 74 10.60 -0.81 -3.44
CA PRO A 74 10.49 -1.29 -4.83
C PRO A 74 10.26 -2.80 -4.87
N PHE A 75 9.58 -3.25 -5.91
CA PHE A 75 9.44 -4.66 -6.21
C PHE A 75 10.25 -4.99 -7.45
N ARG A 76 10.68 -6.21 -7.56
CA ARG A 76 11.24 -6.69 -8.81
C ARG A 76 10.09 -6.93 -9.76
N ASP A 77 10.34 -6.55 -10.99
CA ASP A 77 9.32 -6.47 -12.00
C ASP A 77 8.52 -7.75 -12.25
N GLY A 78 7.71 -7.70 -13.25
CA GLY A 78 7.11 -8.84 -13.90
C GLY A 78 5.96 -9.47 -13.15
N LYS A 79 6.23 -10.14 -12.06
CA LYS A 79 5.19 -10.88 -11.35
C LYS A 79 4.11 -9.99 -10.78
N LEU A 80 4.49 -8.93 -10.08
CA LEU A 80 3.53 -8.05 -9.45
C LEU A 80 2.68 -7.33 -10.51
N ARG A 81 3.35 -6.80 -11.53
CA ARG A 81 2.63 -6.12 -12.61
C ARG A 81 1.69 -7.07 -13.33
N ALA A 82 2.12 -8.30 -13.57
CA ALA A 82 1.27 -9.29 -14.22
C ALA A 82 0.06 -9.62 -13.37
N GLU A 83 0.23 -9.75 -12.06
CA GLU A 83 -0.89 -10.03 -11.17
C GLU A 83 -1.91 -8.90 -11.15
N LEU A 84 -1.46 -7.66 -11.18
CA LEU A 84 -2.35 -6.51 -11.05
C LEU A 84 -2.92 -6.02 -12.38
N GLN A 85 -2.24 -6.26 -13.50
CA GLN A 85 -2.65 -5.79 -14.81
C GLN A 85 -2.96 -6.91 -15.79
N GLY A 86 -2.65 -8.16 -15.46
CA GLY A 86 -2.80 -9.28 -16.36
C GLY A 86 -4.14 -9.97 -16.26
N GLU A 87 -4.17 -11.22 -16.69
CA GLU A 87 -5.38 -12.02 -16.70
C GLU A 87 -5.93 -12.25 -15.29
N PRO A 88 -7.20 -11.97 -15.06
CA PRO A 88 -7.79 -12.11 -13.71
C PRO A 88 -7.70 -13.51 -13.14
N ALA A 89 -7.68 -14.52 -13.99
CA ALA A 89 -7.70 -15.90 -13.51
C ALA A 89 -6.38 -16.32 -12.88
N ALA A 90 -5.30 -15.67 -13.21
CA ALA A 90 -3.98 -16.09 -12.76
C ALA A 90 -3.61 -15.62 -11.35
N SER A 91 -4.29 -14.61 -10.83
CA SER A 91 -3.96 -14.11 -9.52
C SER A 91 -5.20 -13.65 -8.80
N LEU A 92 -5.80 -14.59 -8.16
CA LEU A 92 -7.08 -14.35 -7.54
C LEU A 92 -7.00 -13.47 -6.31
N SER A 93 -5.90 -13.53 -5.58
CA SER A 93 -5.89 -12.95 -4.26
C SER A 93 -5.54 -11.47 -4.23
N LEU A 94 -4.40 -11.08 -4.79
CA LEU A 94 -3.94 -9.70 -4.63
C LEU A 94 -4.83 -8.71 -5.36
N ARG A 95 -5.11 -8.96 -6.62
CA ARG A 95 -5.94 -8.05 -7.41
C ARG A 95 -7.34 -7.92 -6.82
N ARG A 96 -7.94 -9.04 -6.45
CA ARG A 96 -9.27 -9.01 -5.86
C ARG A 96 -9.28 -8.30 -4.52
N LEU A 97 -8.24 -8.53 -3.72
CA LEU A 97 -8.15 -7.85 -2.44
C LEU A 97 -8.07 -6.35 -2.64
N LEU A 98 -7.18 -5.88 -3.52
CA LEU A 98 -7.05 -4.44 -3.76
C LEU A 98 -8.33 -3.85 -4.33
N ASP A 99 -8.98 -4.54 -5.27
CA ASP A 99 -10.24 -4.07 -5.82
C ASP A 99 -11.32 -3.93 -4.76
N ALA A 100 -11.27 -4.76 -3.74
CA ALA A 100 -12.28 -4.76 -2.68
C ALA A 100 -12.01 -3.69 -1.62
N VAL A 101 -10.77 -3.37 -1.34
CA VAL A 101 -10.43 -2.59 -0.15
C VAL A 101 -9.89 -1.19 -0.42
N VAL A 102 -9.44 -0.89 -1.64
CA VAL A 102 -8.97 0.46 -1.96
C VAL A 102 -9.77 1.03 -3.11
N ASP A 103 -9.78 2.36 -3.23
CA ASP A 103 -10.55 3.02 -4.26
C ASP A 103 -9.85 2.97 -5.61
N SER A 104 -8.52 3.02 -5.61
CA SER A 104 -7.74 2.87 -6.82
C SER A 104 -6.33 2.45 -6.48
N TYR A 105 -5.66 1.87 -7.46
CA TYR A 105 -4.25 1.55 -7.35
C TYR A 105 -3.59 1.64 -8.71
N GLN A 106 -2.30 1.91 -8.71
CA GLN A 106 -1.50 1.97 -9.92
C GLN A 106 -0.17 1.28 -9.70
N VAL A 107 0.31 0.63 -10.75
CA VAL A 107 1.66 0.05 -10.75
C VAL A 107 2.52 1.01 -11.56
N VAL A 108 3.55 1.56 -10.93
CA VAL A 108 4.41 2.56 -11.57
C VAL A 108 5.86 2.17 -11.42
N ASP A 109 6.67 2.59 -12.37
CA ASP A 109 8.12 2.38 -12.30
C ASP A 109 8.76 3.66 -11.78
N ARG A 110 9.62 3.49 -10.79
CA ARG A 110 10.25 4.62 -10.11
C ARG A 110 11.60 4.17 -9.58
N ASP A 111 12.62 4.98 -9.78
CA ASP A 111 13.95 4.72 -9.19
C ASP A 111 14.47 3.30 -9.44
N GLY A 112 14.25 2.79 -10.63
CA GLY A 112 14.77 1.47 -11.01
C GLY A 112 13.98 0.30 -10.49
N GLY A 113 12.81 0.52 -9.90
CA GLY A 113 11.96 -0.54 -9.39
C GLY A 113 10.50 -0.32 -9.70
N THR A 114 9.70 -1.30 -9.36
CA THR A 114 8.26 -1.24 -9.53
C THR A 114 7.61 -0.90 -8.20
N TRP A 115 6.69 0.04 -8.22
CA TRP A 115 5.97 0.50 -7.03
C TRP A 115 4.48 0.34 -7.22
N VAL A 116 3.77 0.17 -6.13
CA VAL A 116 2.31 0.17 -6.15
C VAL A 116 1.84 1.37 -5.35
N ASP A 117 1.06 2.22 -5.99
CA ASP A 117 0.44 3.38 -5.35
C ASP A 117 -1.01 3.05 -5.08
N LEU A 118 -1.42 3.18 -3.83
CA LEU A 118 -2.79 2.91 -3.39
C LEU A 118 -3.46 4.22 -2.98
N THR A 119 -4.74 4.34 -3.28
CA THR A 119 -5.55 5.47 -2.84
C THR A 119 -6.80 4.97 -2.13
N LYS A 120 -7.03 5.47 -0.93
CA LYS A 120 -8.21 5.14 -0.15
C LYS A 120 -8.90 6.44 0.24
N ARG A 121 -10.10 6.62 -0.23
CA ARG A 121 -10.90 7.80 0.14
C ARG A 121 -11.56 7.57 1.47
N PHE A 122 -11.64 8.61 2.25
CA PHE A 122 -12.38 8.58 3.49
C PHE A 122 -13.31 9.78 3.54
N GLU A 123 -14.49 9.57 4.10
CA GLU A 123 -15.43 10.65 4.28
C GLU A 123 -15.45 11.04 5.76
N GLN A 124 -15.44 12.33 5.98
CA GLN A 124 -15.62 12.83 7.32
C GLN A 124 -17.12 12.98 7.57
N ALA A 125 -17.54 12.45 8.68
CA ALA A 125 -18.93 12.56 9.08
C ALA A 125 -19.33 14.02 9.34
#